data_1c27d5f30f619d873efca55811de6b10
#
_entry.id   1c27d5f30f619d873efca55811de6b10
#
_cell.length_a   1.000
_cell.length_b   1.000
_cell.length_c   1.000
_cell.angle_alpha   90.00
_cell.angle_beta   90.00
_cell.angle_gamma   90.00
#
_symmetry.space_group_name_H-M   'P 1'
#
loop_
_entity.id
_entity.type
_entity.pdbx_description
1 polymer ?
#
loop_
_entity_poly.entity_id
_entity_poly.type
_entity_poly.pdbx_seq_one_letter_code
_entity_poly.pdbx_strand_id
1 'polypeptide(L)'
;KMVPEFSLPGSFRFNDVVAQGSAMTLKAVLRTREDVAFLQYTGGTTGVSKGATLLNRNIVANMLQVEEWLQPAINTRSSNEQANFVCALPLYHIFALTVCNMIGTRIGACNLLIPNPRDIPGFVKDLSTFKFNVFPCLNTLFNALANNPEFAKLDFSTLKISLGGGMATQQAVAEKWT
;
A
#
# COMPACT_ATOMS: atom_id res chain seq x y z
N LYS A 1 -13.84 -12.49 -20.67
CA LYS A 1 -12.40 -12.40 -20.30
C LYS A 1 -12.01 -10.93 -20.31
N MET A 2 -11.46 -10.42 -19.23
CA MET A 2 -10.95 -9.03 -19.14
C MET A 2 -9.60 -8.85 -19.88
N VAL A 3 -8.85 -9.92 -20.06
CA VAL A 3 -7.58 -9.91 -20.78
C VAL A 3 -7.72 -10.77 -22.02
N PRO A 4 -7.49 -10.22 -23.24
CA PRO A 4 -7.50 -11.01 -24.46
C PRO A 4 -6.35 -12.04 -24.47
N GLU A 5 -6.45 -13.02 -25.30
CA GLU A 5 -5.34 -13.96 -25.53
C GLU A 5 -4.15 -13.21 -26.11
N PHE A 6 -2.98 -13.49 -25.57
CA PHE A 6 -1.72 -12.88 -26.02
C PHE A 6 -0.60 -13.93 -26.02
N SER A 7 0.39 -13.69 -26.84
CA SER A 7 1.63 -14.47 -26.86
C SER A 7 2.82 -13.52 -26.67
N LEU A 8 3.67 -13.84 -25.70
CA LEU A 8 4.90 -13.12 -25.40
C LEU A 8 6.09 -14.10 -25.53
N PRO A 9 6.70 -14.21 -26.71
CA PRO A 9 7.86 -15.10 -26.90
C PRO A 9 8.98 -14.79 -25.89
N GLY A 10 9.54 -15.83 -25.28
CA GLY A 10 10.59 -15.69 -24.27
C GLY A 10 10.12 -15.29 -22.87
N SER A 11 8.80 -15.14 -22.66
CA SER A 11 8.25 -14.90 -21.31
C SER A 11 8.04 -16.20 -20.53
N PHE A 12 8.01 -16.06 -19.21
CA PHE A 12 7.67 -17.15 -18.29
C PHE A 12 6.33 -16.85 -17.62
N ARG A 13 5.52 -17.88 -17.41
CA ARG A 13 4.30 -17.75 -16.61
C ARG A 13 4.67 -17.60 -15.15
N PHE A 14 4.06 -16.65 -14.45
CA PHE A 14 4.33 -16.39 -13.04
C PHE A 14 4.20 -17.64 -12.17
N ASN A 15 3.12 -18.41 -12.32
CA ASN A 15 2.89 -19.62 -11.53
C ASN A 15 3.92 -20.72 -11.78
N ASP A 16 4.44 -20.83 -13.01
CA ASP A 16 5.47 -21.82 -13.34
C ASP A 16 6.81 -21.44 -12.66
N VAL A 17 7.15 -20.16 -12.65
CA VAL A 17 8.35 -19.63 -11.96
C VAL A 17 8.23 -19.85 -10.44
N VAL A 18 7.06 -19.58 -9.86
CA VAL A 18 6.81 -19.83 -8.43
C VAL A 18 6.93 -21.31 -8.10
N ALA A 19 6.33 -22.20 -8.91
CA ALA A 19 6.43 -23.64 -8.71
C ALA A 19 7.88 -24.15 -8.80
N GLN A 20 8.66 -23.67 -9.77
CA GLN A 20 10.08 -23.97 -9.87
C GLN A 20 10.86 -23.46 -8.65
N GLY A 21 10.60 -22.22 -8.23
CA GLY A 21 11.26 -21.59 -7.08
C GLY A 21 10.96 -22.31 -5.76
N SER A 22 9.78 -22.88 -5.60
CA SER A 22 9.40 -23.65 -4.40
C SER A 22 10.25 -24.91 -4.18
N ALA A 23 10.84 -25.44 -5.23
CA ALA A 23 11.76 -26.59 -5.16
C ALA A 23 13.23 -26.18 -4.98
N MET A 24 13.54 -24.89 -4.91
CA MET A 24 14.90 -24.36 -4.84
C MET A 24 15.24 -23.87 -3.44
N THR A 25 16.51 -23.95 -3.09
CA THR A 25 17.03 -23.31 -1.86
C THR A 25 17.40 -21.86 -2.16
N LEU A 26 16.87 -20.93 -1.37
CA LEU A 26 17.25 -19.52 -1.46
C LEU A 26 18.74 -19.35 -1.16
N LYS A 27 19.47 -18.81 -2.13
CA LYS A 27 20.86 -18.44 -1.94
C LYS A 27 20.95 -17.04 -1.33
N ALA A 28 21.70 -16.92 -0.22
CA ALA A 28 22.00 -15.62 0.35
C ALA A 28 22.84 -14.79 -0.63
N VAL A 29 22.38 -13.59 -0.92
CA VAL A 29 23.09 -12.62 -1.74
C VAL A 29 23.38 -11.40 -0.89
N LEU A 30 24.65 -11.05 -0.75
CA LEU A 30 25.06 -9.83 -0.07
C LEU A 30 24.53 -8.62 -0.83
N ARG A 31 23.82 -7.76 -0.13
CA ARG A 31 23.31 -6.50 -0.63
C ARG A 31 23.97 -5.35 0.07
N THR A 32 24.29 -4.32 -0.68
CA THR A 32 24.83 -3.07 -0.16
C THR A 32 23.78 -1.98 -0.19
N ARG A 33 24.05 -0.89 0.48
CA ARG A 33 23.21 0.31 0.46
C ARG A 33 23.13 0.97 -0.91
N GLU A 34 24.11 0.74 -1.77
CA GLU A 34 24.24 1.31 -3.10
C GLU A 34 23.60 0.43 -4.21
N ASP A 35 23.17 -0.79 -3.87
CA ASP A 35 22.48 -1.64 -4.83
C ASP A 35 21.10 -1.08 -5.18
N VAL A 36 20.68 -1.25 -6.42
CA VAL A 36 19.36 -0.87 -6.91
C VAL A 36 18.29 -1.75 -6.26
N ALA A 37 17.36 -1.12 -5.56
CA ALA A 37 16.20 -1.77 -4.98
C ALA A 37 15.04 -1.84 -5.97
N PHE A 38 14.73 -0.71 -6.62
CA PHE A 38 13.61 -0.60 -7.55
C PHE A 38 13.94 0.32 -8.73
N LEU A 39 13.37 0.01 -9.88
CA LEU A 39 13.19 0.93 -10.98
C LEU A 39 11.72 1.38 -10.96
N GLN A 40 11.45 2.50 -10.29
CA GLN A 40 10.11 3.00 -10.10
C GLN A 40 9.71 3.89 -11.27
N TYR A 41 8.90 3.34 -12.16
CA TYR A 41 8.38 4.10 -13.30
C TYR A 41 7.27 5.05 -12.85
N THR A 42 7.31 6.27 -13.33
CA THR A 42 6.25 7.26 -13.15
C THR A 42 5.49 7.44 -14.46
N GLY A 43 4.18 7.63 -14.38
CA GLY A 43 3.37 7.98 -15.54
C GLY A 43 3.76 9.37 -16.04
N GLY A 44 4.71 9.43 -16.98
CA GLY A 44 5.02 10.67 -17.70
C GLY A 44 3.86 11.06 -18.60
N THR A 45 3.32 12.27 -18.44
CA THR A 45 2.23 12.77 -19.29
C THR A 45 2.70 13.13 -20.70
N THR A 46 4.01 13.18 -20.94
CA THR A 46 4.61 13.58 -22.23
C THR A 46 5.92 12.83 -22.47
N GLY A 47 5.90 11.85 -23.38
CA GLY A 47 7.12 11.22 -23.90
C GLY A 47 7.43 9.81 -23.35
N VAL A 48 8.70 9.41 -23.45
CA VAL A 48 9.17 8.08 -23.02
C VAL A 48 9.06 7.95 -21.50
N SER A 49 8.48 6.84 -21.06
CA SER A 49 8.36 6.51 -19.63
C SER A 49 9.72 6.50 -18.94
N LYS A 50 9.85 7.19 -17.81
CA LYS A 50 11.10 7.30 -17.06
C LYS A 50 10.99 6.53 -15.75
N GLY A 51 11.98 5.69 -15.46
CA GLY A 51 12.10 4.96 -14.21
C GLY A 51 13.10 5.64 -13.27
N ALA A 52 12.63 6.03 -12.08
CA ALA A 52 13.54 6.49 -11.03
C ALA A 52 14.32 5.30 -10.48
N THR A 53 15.64 5.39 -10.45
CA THR A 53 16.49 4.37 -9.83
C THR A 53 16.53 4.59 -8.33
N LEU A 54 15.88 3.70 -7.58
CA LEU A 54 15.84 3.74 -6.12
C LEU A 54 16.84 2.72 -5.56
N LEU A 55 17.78 3.19 -4.78
CA LEU A 55 18.79 2.37 -4.10
C LEU A 55 18.25 1.86 -2.76
N ASN A 56 18.85 0.78 -2.24
CA ASN A 56 18.50 0.26 -0.92
C ASN A 56 18.52 1.35 0.15
N ARG A 57 19.52 2.24 0.14
CA ARG A 57 19.60 3.37 1.09
C ARG A 57 18.39 4.31 1.02
N ASN A 58 17.85 4.55 -0.19
CA ASN A 58 16.69 5.43 -0.34
C ASN A 58 15.45 4.82 0.31
N ILE A 59 15.22 3.53 0.06
CA ILE A 59 14.09 2.80 0.62
C ILE A 59 14.20 2.70 2.13
N VAL A 60 15.35 2.27 2.64
CA VAL A 60 15.57 2.10 4.09
C VAL A 60 15.44 3.45 4.82
N ALA A 61 16.03 4.52 4.29
CA ALA A 61 15.92 5.85 4.90
C ALA A 61 14.46 6.31 4.96
N ASN A 62 13.70 6.15 3.87
CA ASN A 62 12.28 6.51 3.84
C ASN A 62 11.47 5.66 4.83
N MET A 63 11.73 4.35 4.89
CA MET A 63 11.05 3.47 5.85
C MET A 63 11.28 3.92 7.29
N LEU A 64 12.51 4.24 7.66
CA LEU A 64 12.86 4.70 9.01
C LEU A 64 12.19 6.04 9.34
N GLN A 65 12.17 6.98 8.39
CA GLN A 65 11.50 8.26 8.55
C GLN A 65 9.99 8.10 8.74
N VAL A 66 9.35 7.26 7.92
CA VAL A 66 7.89 7.01 8.01
C VAL A 66 7.55 6.26 9.29
N GLU A 67 8.36 5.27 9.68
CA GLU A 67 8.18 4.56 10.95
C GLU A 67 8.21 5.52 12.14
N GLU A 68 9.24 6.37 12.22
CA GLU A 68 9.36 7.37 13.28
C GLU A 68 8.17 8.34 13.30
N TRP A 69 7.73 8.78 12.12
CA TRP A 69 6.59 9.67 12.00
C TRP A 69 5.26 9.01 12.42
N LEU A 70 5.11 7.69 12.20
CA LEU A 70 3.93 6.93 12.60
C LEU A 70 3.94 6.53 14.08
N GLN A 71 5.08 6.55 14.77
CA GLN A 71 5.23 6.09 16.15
C GLN A 71 4.16 6.64 17.11
N PRO A 72 3.81 7.94 17.11
CA PRO A 72 2.79 8.47 18.01
C PRO A 72 1.42 7.80 17.87
N ALA A 73 1.08 7.38 16.64
CA ALA A 73 -0.18 6.69 16.36
C ALA A 73 -0.10 5.17 16.63
N ILE A 74 1.02 4.55 16.26
CA ILE A 74 1.20 3.10 16.37
C ILE A 74 1.41 2.68 17.83
N ASN A 75 2.15 3.45 18.62
CA ASN A 75 2.46 3.13 20.02
C ASN A 75 1.27 3.26 20.99
N THR A 76 0.13 3.77 20.54
CA THR A 76 -1.10 3.78 21.33
C THR A 76 -1.80 2.42 21.41
N ARG A 77 -1.31 1.44 20.65
CA ARG A 77 -1.79 0.05 20.71
C ARG A 77 -1.17 -0.68 21.90
N SER A 78 -1.87 -1.71 22.41
CA SER A 78 -1.24 -2.63 23.36
C SER A 78 -0.09 -3.39 22.69
N SER A 79 0.92 -3.76 23.47
CA SER A 79 2.15 -4.41 22.97
C SER A 79 1.92 -5.72 22.19
N ASN A 80 0.78 -6.36 22.41
CA ASN A 80 0.40 -7.62 21.77
C ASN A 80 -0.56 -7.44 20.57
N GLU A 81 -0.92 -6.20 20.23
CA GLU A 81 -1.89 -5.92 19.17
C GLU A 81 -1.18 -5.64 17.85
N GLN A 82 -1.48 -6.45 16.82
CA GLN A 82 -0.94 -6.26 15.48
C GLN A 82 -1.48 -4.95 14.86
N ALA A 83 -0.61 -4.21 14.16
CA ALA A 83 -1.05 -3.08 13.36
C ALA A 83 -1.83 -3.57 12.14
N ASN A 84 -2.96 -2.94 11.86
CA ASN A 84 -3.82 -3.28 10.74
C ASN A 84 -3.94 -2.10 9.80
N PHE A 85 -3.53 -2.30 8.55
CA PHE A 85 -3.50 -1.27 7.51
C PHE A 85 -4.56 -1.55 6.46
N VAL A 86 -5.26 -0.53 6.02
CA VAL A 86 -6.11 -0.60 4.82
C VAL A 86 -5.24 -0.31 3.60
N CYS A 87 -5.10 -1.27 2.70
CA CYS A 87 -4.33 -1.12 1.47
C CYS A 87 -5.26 -1.09 0.25
N ALA A 88 -5.85 0.08 -0.01
CA ALA A 88 -6.74 0.35 -1.14
C ALA A 88 -6.03 1.09 -2.29
N LEU A 89 -4.71 1.18 -2.21
CA LEU A 89 -3.85 1.81 -3.20
C LEU A 89 -3.06 0.74 -3.97
N PRO A 90 -2.75 0.97 -5.26
CA PRO A 90 -2.00 -0.01 -6.04
C PRO A 90 -0.57 -0.17 -5.51
N LEU A 91 -0.18 -1.41 -5.19
CA LEU A 91 1.14 -1.73 -4.63
C LEU A 91 2.32 -1.44 -5.58
N TYR A 92 2.06 -1.28 -6.87
CA TYR A 92 3.09 -0.83 -7.83
C TYR A 92 3.35 0.67 -7.75
N HIS A 93 2.51 1.44 -7.07
CA HIS A 93 2.75 2.87 -6.82
C HIS A 93 3.58 3.03 -5.55
N ILE A 94 4.59 3.94 -5.59
CA ILE A 94 5.56 4.12 -4.50
C ILE A 94 4.89 4.39 -3.15
N PHE A 95 3.75 5.09 -3.10
CA PHE A 95 3.04 5.38 -1.86
C PHE A 95 2.57 4.09 -1.16
N ALA A 96 1.84 3.21 -1.86
CA ALA A 96 1.41 1.95 -1.27
C ALA A 96 2.57 0.98 -1.04
N LEU A 97 3.55 0.95 -1.96
CA LEU A 97 4.74 0.14 -1.81
C LEU A 97 5.48 0.48 -0.51
N THR A 98 5.68 1.75 -0.21
CA THR A 98 6.39 2.15 1.01
C THR A 98 5.51 2.05 2.26
N VAL A 99 4.35 2.67 2.28
CA VAL A 99 3.52 2.76 3.50
C VAL A 99 2.84 1.44 3.83
N CYS A 100 2.19 0.78 2.87
CA CYS A 100 1.48 -0.47 3.17
C CYS A 100 2.43 -1.68 3.16
N ASN A 101 3.25 -1.85 2.11
CA ASN A 101 4.05 -3.05 1.98
C ASN A 101 5.33 -2.99 2.83
N MET A 102 6.19 -2.01 2.61
CA MET A 102 7.51 -1.96 3.28
C MET A 102 7.39 -1.69 4.77
N ILE A 103 6.66 -0.64 5.18
CA ILE A 103 6.43 -0.34 6.59
C ILE A 103 5.61 -1.44 7.24
N GLY A 104 4.54 -1.90 6.59
CA GLY A 104 3.73 -3.00 7.12
C GLY A 104 4.56 -4.25 7.41
N THR A 105 5.45 -4.65 6.49
CA THR A 105 6.36 -5.78 6.68
C THR A 105 7.33 -5.53 7.84
N ARG A 106 7.92 -4.33 7.91
CA ARG A 106 8.90 -3.97 8.92
C ARG A 106 8.34 -4.05 10.35
N ILE A 107 7.12 -3.59 10.56
CA ILE A 107 6.47 -3.58 11.89
C ILE A 107 5.57 -4.79 12.15
N GLY A 108 5.55 -5.77 11.25
CA GLY A 108 4.71 -6.96 11.38
C GLY A 108 3.20 -6.66 11.28
N ALA A 109 2.82 -5.67 10.48
CA ALA A 109 1.42 -5.31 10.28
C ALA A 109 0.66 -6.31 9.39
N CYS A 110 -0.65 -6.37 9.58
CA CYS A 110 -1.57 -7.01 8.65
C CYS A 110 -2.11 -5.97 7.65
N ASN A 111 -2.09 -6.27 6.35
CA ASN A 111 -2.67 -5.43 5.32
C ASN A 111 -3.99 -6.02 4.82
N LEU A 112 -5.09 -5.30 4.95
CA LEU A 112 -6.32 -5.59 4.21
C LEU A 112 -6.16 -5.08 2.78
N LEU A 113 -5.99 -5.99 1.86
CA LEU A 113 -5.84 -5.65 0.44
C LEU A 113 -7.23 -5.44 -0.20
N ILE A 114 -7.47 -4.27 -0.76
CA ILE A 114 -8.69 -3.92 -1.49
C ILE A 114 -8.37 -3.87 -2.99
N PRO A 115 -8.63 -4.95 -3.74
CA PRO A 115 -8.24 -5.03 -5.16
C PRO A 115 -9.00 -4.05 -6.06
N ASN A 116 -10.24 -3.70 -5.72
CA ASN A 116 -11.07 -2.77 -6.46
C ASN A 116 -11.68 -1.68 -5.56
N PRO A 117 -10.93 -0.62 -5.24
CA PRO A 117 -11.42 0.46 -4.38
C PRO A 117 -12.54 1.31 -5.00
N ARG A 118 -12.89 1.08 -6.29
CA ARG A 118 -14.03 1.74 -6.96
C ARG A 118 -15.36 1.06 -6.65
N ASP A 119 -15.33 -0.19 -6.24
CA ASP A 119 -16.49 -0.90 -5.69
C ASP A 119 -16.69 -0.48 -4.22
N ILE A 120 -17.29 0.70 -4.02
CA ILE A 120 -17.49 1.25 -2.67
C ILE A 120 -18.33 0.32 -1.79
N PRO A 121 -19.43 -0.31 -2.25
CA PRO A 121 -20.18 -1.26 -1.43
C PRO A 121 -19.33 -2.46 -0.96
N GLY A 122 -18.58 -3.08 -1.87
CA GLY A 122 -17.65 -4.17 -1.55
C GLY A 122 -16.56 -3.73 -0.58
N PHE A 123 -15.99 -2.55 -0.79
CA PHE A 123 -14.98 -1.99 0.10
C PHE A 123 -15.51 -1.75 1.52
N VAL A 124 -16.68 -1.14 1.67
CA VAL A 124 -17.31 -0.92 2.98
C VAL A 124 -17.61 -2.24 3.68
N LYS A 125 -18.06 -3.25 2.93
CA LYS A 125 -18.29 -4.60 3.45
C LYS A 125 -16.98 -5.21 3.99
N ASP A 126 -15.87 -5.11 3.25
CA ASP A 126 -14.58 -5.63 3.72
C ASP A 126 -14.11 -4.91 4.98
N LEU A 127 -14.25 -3.57 5.04
CA LEU A 127 -13.92 -2.77 6.23
C LEU A 127 -14.78 -3.13 7.45
N SER A 128 -16.03 -3.52 7.25
CA SER A 128 -16.95 -3.86 8.37
C SER A 128 -16.50 -5.09 9.17
N THR A 129 -15.67 -5.93 8.58
CA THR A 129 -15.15 -7.16 9.19
C THR A 129 -13.72 -7.05 9.68
N PHE A 130 -13.07 -5.89 9.46
CA PHE A 130 -11.65 -5.69 9.72
C PHE A 130 -11.41 -4.47 10.62
N LYS A 131 -10.84 -4.69 11.78
CA LYS A 131 -10.42 -3.59 12.66
C LYS A 131 -9.12 -2.99 12.14
N PHE A 132 -9.12 -1.72 11.76
CA PHE A 132 -7.98 -1.06 11.14
C PHE A 132 -7.47 0.11 11.97
N ASN A 133 -6.14 0.29 11.96
CA ASN A 133 -5.44 1.34 12.71
C ASN A 133 -4.91 2.44 11.78
N VAL A 134 -4.48 2.08 10.57
CA VAL A 134 -3.85 2.98 9.62
C VAL A 134 -4.57 2.93 8.28
N PHE A 135 -4.97 4.10 7.78
CA PHE A 135 -5.73 4.21 6.55
C PHE A 135 -5.06 5.18 5.55
N PRO A 136 -4.08 4.71 4.76
CA PRO A 136 -3.52 5.51 3.65
C PRO A 136 -4.48 5.53 2.47
N CYS A 137 -4.73 6.73 1.93
CA CYS A 137 -5.71 6.90 0.88
C CYS A 137 -5.45 8.13 0.01
N LEU A 138 -6.15 8.23 -1.11
CA LEU A 138 -6.20 9.40 -1.97
C LEU A 138 -7.37 10.30 -1.58
N ASN A 139 -7.25 11.60 -1.83
CA ASN A 139 -8.33 12.58 -1.61
C ASN A 139 -9.66 12.17 -2.23
N THR A 140 -9.64 11.64 -3.46
CA THR A 140 -10.86 11.21 -4.18
C THR A 140 -11.55 10.04 -3.50
N LEU A 141 -10.79 9.09 -2.95
CA LEU A 141 -11.36 7.93 -2.27
C LEU A 141 -11.83 8.30 -0.87
N PHE A 142 -11.11 9.16 -0.13
CA PHE A 142 -11.61 9.74 1.11
C PHE A 142 -12.96 10.43 0.91
N ASN A 143 -13.07 11.27 -0.14
CA ASN A 143 -14.33 11.94 -0.45
C ASN A 143 -15.45 10.95 -0.78
N ALA A 144 -15.18 9.90 -1.55
CA ALA A 144 -16.19 8.90 -1.89
C ALA A 144 -16.69 8.14 -0.64
N LEU A 145 -15.77 7.75 0.26
CA LEU A 145 -16.12 7.04 1.49
C LEU A 145 -16.85 7.95 2.47
N ALA A 146 -16.37 9.18 2.70
CA ALA A 146 -17.00 10.14 3.59
C ALA A 146 -18.42 10.55 3.17
N ASN A 147 -18.78 10.37 1.90
CA ASN A 147 -20.13 10.57 1.37
C ASN A 147 -20.98 9.30 1.38
N ASN A 148 -20.45 8.16 1.81
CA ASN A 148 -21.18 6.91 1.84
C ASN A 148 -21.84 6.68 3.21
N PRO A 149 -23.18 6.57 3.29
CA PRO A 149 -23.87 6.42 4.59
C PRO A 149 -23.56 5.09 5.29
N GLU A 150 -23.24 4.03 4.57
CA GLU A 150 -22.86 2.75 5.18
C GLU A 150 -21.45 2.80 5.75
N PHE A 151 -20.53 3.56 5.11
CA PHE A 151 -19.20 3.81 5.65
C PHE A 151 -19.27 4.55 7.00
N ALA A 152 -20.16 5.53 7.12
CA ALA A 152 -20.35 6.29 8.36
C ALA A 152 -20.84 5.44 9.55
N LYS A 153 -21.37 4.23 9.31
CA LYS A 153 -21.82 3.30 10.35
C LYS A 153 -20.73 2.36 10.85
N LEU A 154 -19.53 2.38 10.24
CA LEU A 154 -18.44 1.50 10.64
C LEU A 154 -17.88 1.88 12.02
N ASP A 155 -17.24 0.90 12.66
CA ASP A 155 -16.52 1.12 13.91
C ASP A 155 -15.11 1.67 13.63
N PHE A 156 -14.90 2.95 13.95
CA PHE A 156 -13.61 3.65 13.84
C PHE A 156 -12.82 3.68 15.15
N SER A 157 -13.27 2.99 16.20
CA SER A 157 -12.64 3.05 17.53
C SER A 157 -11.15 2.65 17.52
N THR A 158 -10.75 1.81 16.58
CA THR A 158 -9.36 1.36 16.42
C THR A 158 -8.54 2.20 15.44
N LEU A 159 -9.16 3.10 14.67
CA LEU A 159 -8.46 3.97 13.73
C LEU A 159 -7.59 4.99 14.50
N LYS A 160 -6.30 5.01 14.18
CA LYS A 160 -5.31 5.88 14.84
C LYS A 160 -4.82 6.98 13.91
N ILE A 161 -4.71 6.69 12.62
CA ILE A 161 -4.21 7.66 11.65
C ILE A 161 -4.77 7.40 10.26
N SER A 162 -5.13 8.48 9.58
CA SER A 162 -5.43 8.52 8.15
C SER A 162 -4.37 9.32 7.43
N LEU A 163 -3.86 8.78 6.32
CA LEU A 163 -2.76 9.37 5.56
C LEU A 163 -3.23 9.75 4.16
N GLY A 164 -3.37 11.04 3.90
CA GLY A 164 -3.62 11.57 2.56
C GLY A 164 -2.34 11.71 1.76
N GLY A 165 -2.29 11.16 0.55
CA GLY A 165 -1.11 11.26 -0.31
C GLY A 165 -1.42 11.15 -1.81
N GLY A 166 -0.38 11.22 -2.64
CA GLY A 166 -0.50 11.16 -4.10
C GLY A 166 -1.02 12.46 -4.74
N MET A 167 -1.76 13.26 -4.00
CA MET A 167 -2.24 14.59 -4.34
C MET A 167 -2.58 15.36 -3.06
N ALA A 168 -2.75 16.67 -3.15
CA ALA A 168 -3.18 17.49 -2.02
C ALA A 168 -4.56 17.04 -1.52
N THR A 169 -4.70 16.86 -0.22
CA THR A 169 -6.00 16.63 0.42
C THR A 169 -6.73 17.95 0.53
N GLN A 170 -7.94 18.01 0.00
CA GLN A 170 -8.78 19.20 0.05
C GLN A 170 -9.31 19.40 1.47
N GLN A 171 -9.32 20.64 1.95
CA GLN A 171 -9.78 20.98 3.29
C GLN A 171 -11.19 20.45 3.57
N ALA A 172 -12.13 20.68 2.66
CA ALA A 172 -13.51 20.21 2.80
C ALA A 172 -13.65 18.67 2.93
N VAL A 173 -12.72 17.92 2.31
CA VAL A 173 -12.69 16.46 2.44
C VAL A 173 -12.10 16.07 3.80
N ALA A 174 -11.05 16.74 4.23
CA ALA A 174 -10.45 16.49 5.56
C ALA A 174 -11.43 16.78 6.69
N GLU A 175 -12.12 17.93 6.63
CA GLU A 175 -13.14 18.34 7.62
C GLU A 175 -14.32 17.36 7.69
N LYS A 176 -14.68 16.74 6.57
CA LYS A 176 -15.74 15.74 6.54
C LYS A 176 -15.30 14.36 7.04
N TRP A 177 -13.99 14.08 6.90
CA TRP A 177 -13.40 12.80 7.32
C TRP A 177 -13.16 12.73 8.83
N THR A 178 -12.85 13.86 9.48
CA THR A 178 -12.59 13.99 10.92
C THR A 178 -13.86 14.18 11.72
#